data_6a96777b40367020cdc76ac697291abf
#
_entry.id   6a96777b40367020cdc76ac697291abf
#
_cell.length_a   1.000
_cell.length_b   1.000
_cell.length_c   1.000
_cell.angle_alpha   90.00
_cell.angle_beta   90.00
_cell.angle_gamma   90.00
#
_symmetry.space_group_name_H-M   'P 1'
#
loop_
_entity.id
_entity.type
_entity.pdbx_description
1 polymer ?
#
loop_
_entity_poly.entity_id
_entity_poly.type
_entity_poly.pdbx_seq_one_letter_code
_entity_poly.pdbx_strand_id
1 'polypeptide(L)'
;MFKDDEGKFKESLVSDEQGLLSLYEAAHVAFHGEDILDDALGFTIKNLKSIILDHKPSSLFRKQAEFSLSLPIWKCIPRILARHSIEVYSEFHSHASHDRAVILKFAKLDFNVVQKCHQEELRELTM
;
A
#
# COMPACT_ATOMS: atom_id res chain seq x y z
N MET A 1 -0.24 -16.33 16.47
CA MET A 1 -1.19 -16.13 15.38
C MET A 1 -0.49 -16.22 14.01
N PHE A 2 0.59 -15.49 13.74
CA PHE A 2 1.34 -15.54 12.47
C PHE A 2 2.50 -16.55 12.45
N LYS A 3 3.01 -16.97 13.61
CA LYS A 3 4.05 -18.00 13.75
C LYS A 3 3.40 -19.34 14.13
N ASP A 4 4.07 -20.42 13.75
CA ASP A 4 3.74 -21.78 14.16
C ASP A 4 4.32 -22.12 15.55
N ASP A 5 4.14 -23.36 16.01
CA ASP A 5 4.63 -23.83 17.32
C ASP A 5 6.18 -23.88 17.36
N GLU A 6 6.85 -23.85 16.22
CA GLU A 6 8.31 -23.78 16.10
C GLU A 6 8.84 -22.34 16.03
N GLY A 7 7.96 -21.34 16.08
CA GLY A 7 8.32 -19.93 16.01
C GLY A 7 8.61 -19.40 14.60
N LYS A 8 8.35 -20.20 13.55
CA LYS A 8 8.47 -19.79 12.16
C LYS A 8 7.17 -19.18 11.64
N PHE A 9 7.25 -18.30 10.65
CA PHE A 9 6.07 -17.79 9.98
C PHE A 9 5.37 -18.90 9.20
N LYS A 10 4.05 -18.98 9.31
CA LYS A 10 3.23 -20.02 8.67
C LYS A 10 3.34 -19.94 7.16
N GLU A 11 3.51 -21.08 6.51
CA GLU A 11 3.52 -21.15 5.03
C GLU A 11 2.20 -20.70 4.41
N SER A 12 1.09 -20.83 5.13
CA SER A 12 -0.21 -20.31 4.69
C SER A 12 -0.22 -18.80 4.44
N LEU A 13 0.67 -18.04 5.07
CA LEU A 13 0.83 -16.60 4.81
C LEU A 13 1.40 -16.32 3.42
N VAL A 14 2.20 -17.22 2.86
CA VAL A 14 2.79 -17.05 1.53
C VAL A 14 1.73 -17.15 0.44
N SER A 15 0.66 -17.93 0.69
CA SER A 15 -0.49 -18.05 -0.22
C SER A 15 -1.57 -16.98 -0.03
N ASP A 16 -1.51 -16.22 1.07
CA ASP A 16 -2.39 -15.09 1.34
C ASP A 16 -1.69 -13.77 0.96
N GLU A 17 -1.79 -13.40 -0.31
CA GLU A 17 -1.16 -12.18 -0.86
C GLU A 17 -1.52 -10.93 -0.07
N GLN A 18 -2.80 -10.77 0.29
CA GLN A 18 -3.28 -9.59 1.01
C GLN A 18 -2.85 -9.59 2.48
N GLY A 19 -2.86 -10.75 3.12
CA GLY A 19 -2.35 -10.94 4.48
C GLY A 19 -0.85 -10.65 4.57
N LEU A 20 -0.10 -11.10 3.56
CA LEU A 20 1.34 -10.86 3.47
C LEU A 20 1.67 -9.36 3.31
N LEU A 21 0.93 -8.65 2.45
CA LEU A 21 1.07 -7.21 2.26
C LEU A 21 0.71 -6.44 3.54
N SER A 22 -0.37 -6.84 4.20
CA SER A 22 -0.80 -6.24 5.48
C SER A 22 0.23 -6.43 6.59
N LEU A 23 0.85 -7.62 6.66
CA LEU A 23 1.92 -7.90 7.62
C LEU A 23 3.18 -7.06 7.32
N TYR A 24 3.51 -6.88 6.03
CA TYR A 24 4.61 -6.01 5.60
C TYR A 24 4.40 -4.57 6.07
N GLU A 25 3.22 -4.00 5.83
CA GLU A 25 2.90 -2.64 6.25
C GLU A 25 2.92 -2.50 7.79
N ALA A 26 2.37 -3.49 8.51
CA ALA A 26 2.41 -3.51 9.97
C ALA A 26 3.84 -3.57 10.52
N ALA A 27 4.73 -4.34 9.89
CA ALA A 27 6.12 -4.47 10.31
C ALA A 27 6.91 -3.14 10.20
N HIS A 28 6.49 -2.23 9.33
CA HIS A 28 7.08 -0.89 9.24
C HIS A 28 6.70 0.07 10.37
N VAL A 29 5.73 -0.30 11.21
CA VAL A 29 5.30 0.48 12.40
C VAL A 29 5.98 -0.02 13.67
N ALA A 30 6.90 -0.99 13.55
CA ALA A 30 7.62 -1.57 14.68
C ALA A 30 8.29 -0.51 15.56
N PHE A 31 8.15 -0.68 16.87
CA PHE A 31 8.91 0.07 17.86
C PHE A 31 10.21 -0.66 18.20
N HIS A 32 11.14 0.08 18.74
CA HIS A 32 12.42 -0.47 19.18
C HIS A 32 12.22 -1.60 20.22
N GLY A 33 12.75 -2.79 19.94
CA GLY A 33 12.62 -3.97 20.80
C GLY A 33 11.52 -4.95 20.39
N GLU A 34 10.84 -4.74 19.27
CA GLU A 34 9.85 -5.66 18.70
C GLU A 34 10.49 -6.58 17.67
N ASP A 35 11.44 -7.42 18.10
CA ASP A 35 12.22 -8.31 17.21
C ASP A 35 11.35 -9.18 16.29
N ILE A 36 10.13 -9.52 16.72
CA ILE A 36 9.19 -10.29 15.93
C ILE A 36 8.74 -9.54 14.67
N LEU A 37 8.67 -8.20 14.71
CA LEU A 37 8.30 -7.37 13.56
C LEU A 37 9.51 -7.16 12.63
N ASP A 38 10.72 -7.15 13.16
CA ASP A 38 11.94 -7.14 12.35
C ASP A 38 12.06 -8.44 11.54
N ASP A 39 11.81 -9.59 12.18
CA ASP A 39 11.73 -10.89 11.50
C ASP A 39 10.61 -10.89 10.43
N ALA A 40 9.44 -10.33 10.77
CA ALA A 40 8.30 -10.24 9.85
C ALA A 40 8.63 -9.39 8.63
N LEU A 41 9.36 -8.30 8.80
CA LEU A 41 9.78 -7.43 7.71
C LEU A 41 10.67 -8.19 6.71
N GLY A 42 11.68 -8.91 7.20
CA GLY A 42 12.55 -9.73 6.36
C GLY A 42 11.78 -10.83 5.60
N PHE A 43 10.88 -11.53 6.31
CA PHE A 43 10.04 -12.57 5.73
C PHE A 43 9.11 -12.03 4.64
N THR A 44 8.41 -10.93 4.91
CA THR A 44 7.44 -10.35 3.97
C THR A 44 8.10 -9.77 2.73
N ILE A 45 9.22 -9.05 2.86
CA ILE A 45 9.97 -8.52 1.71
C ILE A 45 10.40 -9.65 0.77
N LYS A 46 10.95 -10.73 1.32
CA LYS A 46 11.41 -11.87 0.52
C LYS A 46 10.24 -12.49 -0.27
N ASN A 47 9.13 -12.77 0.42
CA ASN A 47 8.00 -13.45 -0.21
C ASN A 47 7.23 -12.55 -1.18
N LEU A 48 7.03 -11.26 -0.87
CA LEU A 48 6.41 -10.31 -1.80
C LEU A 48 7.21 -10.18 -3.10
N LYS A 49 8.54 -10.08 -3.02
CA LYS A 49 9.40 -10.04 -4.20
C LYS A 49 9.31 -11.33 -5.01
N SER A 50 9.28 -12.50 -4.35
CA SER A 50 9.12 -13.79 -5.03
C SER A 50 7.76 -13.88 -5.74
N ILE A 51 6.67 -13.50 -5.08
CA ILE A 51 5.33 -13.51 -5.69
C ILE A 51 5.26 -12.61 -6.93
N ILE A 52 5.86 -11.42 -6.87
CA ILE A 52 5.88 -10.49 -8.01
C ILE A 52 6.65 -11.07 -9.20
N LEU A 53 7.73 -11.83 -8.94
CA LEU A 53 8.60 -12.38 -9.98
C LEU A 53 8.08 -13.72 -10.54
N ASP A 54 7.71 -14.64 -9.66
CA ASP A 54 7.49 -16.05 -10.00
C ASP A 54 6.02 -16.38 -10.26
N HIS A 55 5.13 -15.72 -9.56
CA HIS A 55 3.70 -15.88 -9.75
C HIS A 55 3.17 -14.72 -10.59
N LYS A 56 2.13 -14.96 -11.38
CA LYS A 56 1.39 -13.89 -12.06
C LYS A 56 0.30 -13.37 -11.12
N PRO A 57 0.64 -12.54 -10.12
CA PRO A 57 -0.36 -12.00 -9.21
C PRO A 57 -1.38 -11.18 -10.00
N SER A 58 -2.53 -10.93 -9.40
CA SER A 58 -3.49 -10.02 -10.01
C SER A 58 -2.80 -8.67 -10.29
N SER A 59 -3.14 -8.04 -11.40
CA SER A 59 -2.54 -6.75 -11.77
C SER A 59 -2.74 -5.67 -10.68
N LEU A 60 -3.85 -5.75 -9.94
CA LEU A 60 -4.14 -4.92 -8.79
C LEU A 60 -3.14 -5.15 -7.65
N PHE A 61 -2.99 -6.41 -7.23
CA PHE A 61 -2.08 -6.77 -6.15
C PHE A 61 -0.63 -6.40 -6.49
N ARG A 62 -0.20 -6.68 -7.73
CA ARG A 62 1.14 -6.31 -8.19
C ARG A 62 1.42 -4.82 -8.01
N LYS A 63 0.52 -3.95 -8.48
CA LYS A 63 0.66 -2.50 -8.35
C LYS A 63 0.73 -2.05 -6.89
N GLN A 64 -0.12 -2.61 -6.04
CA GLN A 64 -0.10 -2.31 -4.61
C GLN A 64 1.21 -2.77 -3.95
N ALA A 65 1.64 -4.00 -4.22
CA ALA A 65 2.86 -4.55 -3.64
C ALA A 65 4.12 -3.82 -4.12
N GLU A 66 4.22 -3.51 -5.42
CA GLU A 66 5.33 -2.73 -5.98
C GLU A 66 5.40 -1.33 -5.36
N PHE A 67 4.25 -0.67 -5.20
CA PHE A 67 4.18 0.64 -4.55
C PHE A 67 4.62 0.56 -3.09
N SER A 68 4.07 -0.37 -2.30
CA SER A 68 4.41 -0.55 -0.89
C SER A 68 5.88 -0.92 -0.68
N LEU A 69 6.45 -1.76 -1.55
CA LEU A 69 7.87 -2.11 -1.49
C LEU A 69 8.79 -0.92 -1.80
N SER A 70 8.35 -0.01 -2.67
CA SER A 70 9.09 1.21 -2.97
C SER A 70 8.91 2.29 -1.91
N LEU A 71 7.71 2.41 -1.38
CA LEU A 71 7.32 3.46 -0.44
C LEU A 71 6.25 2.95 0.54
N PRO A 72 6.65 2.32 1.65
CA PRO A 72 5.72 1.84 2.68
C PRO A 72 4.82 2.95 3.18
N ILE A 73 3.60 2.60 3.55
CA ILE A 73 2.53 3.55 3.90
C ILE A 73 2.97 4.57 4.96
N TRP A 74 3.72 4.13 5.97
CA TRP A 74 4.22 4.96 7.07
C TRP A 74 5.42 5.86 6.72
N LYS A 75 6.06 5.59 5.57
CA LYS A 75 7.12 6.44 5.01
C LYS A 75 6.63 7.29 3.85
N CYS A 76 5.37 7.10 3.45
CA CYS A 76 4.76 7.78 2.33
C CYS A 76 4.13 9.10 2.76
N ILE A 77 4.35 10.14 1.98
CA ILE A 77 3.61 11.39 2.13
C ILE A 77 2.15 11.14 1.79
N PRO A 78 1.18 11.52 2.66
CA PRO A 78 -0.24 11.22 2.46
C PRO A 78 -0.80 11.62 1.08
N ARG A 79 -0.28 12.69 0.48
CA ARG A 79 -0.69 13.14 -0.86
C ARG A 79 -0.27 12.18 -1.96
N ILE A 80 0.90 11.57 -1.86
CA ILE A 80 1.38 10.56 -2.82
C ILE A 80 0.54 9.30 -2.69
N LEU A 81 0.26 8.87 -1.46
CA LEU A 81 -0.58 7.72 -1.19
C LEU A 81 -2.02 7.93 -1.72
N ALA A 82 -2.61 9.10 -1.46
CA ALA A 82 -3.95 9.45 -1.94
C ALA A 82 -4.02 9.40 -3.47
N ARG A 83 -3.03 9.96 -4.16
CA ARG A 83 -2.94 9.91 -5.63
C ARG A 83 -2.87 8.47 -6.14
N HIS A 84 -1.96 7.68 -5.60
CA HIS A 84 -1.82 6.27 -5.96
C HIS A 84 -3.12 5.49 -5.73
N SER A 85 -3.76 5.68 -4.57
CA SER A 85 -5.03 5.02 -4.25
C SER A 85 -6.16 5.38 -5.22
N ILE A 86 -6.27 6.65 -5.61
CA ILE A 86 -7.25 7.12 -6.60
C ILE A 86 -6.97 6.48 -7.98
N GLU A 87 -5.71 6.42 -8.41
CA GLU A 87 -5.31 5.82 -9.68
C GLU A 87 -5.65 4.32 -9.70
N VAL A 88 -5.22 3.57 -8.69
CA VAL A 88 -5.50 2.14 -8.54
C VAL A 88 -7.01 1.88 -8.50
N TYR A 89 -7.76 2.62 -7.67
CA TYR A 89 -9.20 2.46 -7.58
C TYR A 89 -9.91 2.77 -8.91
N SER A 90 -9.47 3.81 -9.61
CA SER A 90 -10.03 4.20 -10.91
C SER A 90 -9.85 3.13 -11.97
N GLU A 91 -8.72 2.42 -11.97
CA GLU A 91 -8.39 1.41 -12.97
C GLU A 91 -9.15 0.09 -12.72
N PHE A 92 -9.22 -0.34 -11.47
CA PHE A 92 -9.77 -1.66 -11.13
C PHE A 92 -11.26 -1.66 -10.80
N HIS A 93 -11.86 -0.49 -10.62
CA HIS A 93 -13.27 -0.34 -10.30
C HIS A 93 -14.06 0.47 -11.33
N SER A 94 -13.62 0.48 -12.59
CA SER A 94 -14.29 1.19 -13.68
C SER A 94 -15.73 0.71 -13.93
N HIS A 95 -16.05 -0.54 -13.56
CA HIS A 95 -17.40 -1.14 -13.65
C HIS A 95 -18.12 -1.21 -12.29
N ALA A 96 -17.70 -0.38 -11.33
CA ALA A 96 -18.28 -0.35 -10.01
C ALA A 96 -19.72 0.19 -9.98
N SER A 97 -20.46 -0.10 -8.92
CA SER A 97 -21.79 0.46 -8.67
C SER A 97 -21.77 1.99 -8.71
N HIS A 98 -22.94 2.60 -8.96
CA HIS A 98 -23.11 4.05 -9.02
C HIS A 98 -22.49 4.78 -7.80
N ASP A 99 -22.71 4.26 -6.60
CA ASP A 99 -22.20 4.85 -5.36
C ASP A 99 -20.66 4.92 -5.33
N ARG A 100 -19.99 3.86 -5.79
CA ARG A 100 -18.52 3.83 -5.87
C ARG A 100 -17.98 4.81 -6.91
N ALA A 101 -18.69 4.98 -8.02
CA ALA A 101 -18.32 5.97 -9.04
C ALA A 101 -18.44 7.41 -8.49
N VAL A 102 -19.46 7.68 -7.67
CA VAL A 102 -19.64 8.98 -6.99
C VAL A 102 -18.51 9.25 -6.00
N ILE A 103 -18.15 8.25 -5.17
CA ILE A 103 -17.05 8.36 -4.22
C ILE A 103 -15.72 8.63 -4.95
N LEU A 104 -15.45 7.93 -6.03
CA LEU A 104 -14.23 8.15 -6.82
C LEU A 104 -14.19 9.54 -7.44
N LYS A 105 -15.33 10.02 -7.97
CA LYS A 105 -15.44 11.38 -8.51
C LYS A 105 -15.18 12.42 -7.42
N PHE A 106 -15.75 12.24 -6.24
CA PHE A 106 -15.51 13.11 -5.09
C PHE A 106 -14.04 13.11 -4.70
N ALA A 107 -13.41 11.96 -4.56
CA ALA A 107 -12.00 11.85 -4.21
C ALA A 107 -11.08 12.56 -5.22
N LYS A 108 -11.37 12.44 -6.53
CA LYS A 108 -10.63 13.16 -7.58
C LYS A 108 -10.81 14.68 -7.48
N LEU A 109 -12.02 15.14 -7.22
CA LEU A 109 -12.30 16.57 -7.07
C LEU A 109 -11.62 17.15 -5.84
N ASP A 110 -11.74 16.50 -4.69
CA ASP A 110 -11.07 16.89 -3.45
C ASP A 110 -9.56 16.94 -3.60
N PHE A 111 -8.98 15.89 -4.19
CA PHE A 111 -7.55 15.85 -4.49
C PHE A 111 -7.11 17.05 -5.32
N ASN A 112 -7.85 17.39 -6.38
CA ASN A 112 -7.50 18.48 -7.27
C ASN A 112 -7.64 19.85 -6.60
N VAL A 113 -8.67 20.05 -5.76
CA VAL A 113 -8.85 21.30 -4.99
C VAL A 113 -7.68 21.53 -4.05
N VAL A 114 -7.33 20.52 -3.24
CA VAL A 114 -6.19 20.62 -2.30
C VAL A 114 -4.88 20.82 -3.05
N GLN A 115 -4.70 20.14 -4.19
CA GLN A 115 -3.50 20.31 -5.01
C GLN A 115 -3.36 21.73 -5.55
N LYS A 116 -4.48 22.37 -5.93
CA LYS A 116 -4.50 23.73 -6.38
C LYS A 116 -4.14 24.71 -5.25
N CYS A 117 -4.68 24.50 -4.06
CA CYS A 117 -4.32 25.30 -2.88
C CYS A 117 -2.80 25.23 -2.60
N HIS A 118 -2.20 24.03 -2.61
CA HIS A 118 -0.77 23.87 -2.40
C HIS A 118 0.08 24.55 -3.50
N GLN A 119 -0.40 24.55 -4.75
CA GLN A 119 0.28 25.25 -5.84
C GLN A 119 0.22 26.78 -5.65
N GLU A 120 -0.89 27.32 -5.18
CA GLU A 120 -1.05 28.74 -4.88
C GLU A 120 -0.15 29.16 -3.72
N GLU A 121 -0.13 28.40 -2.62
CA GLU A 121 0.74 28.61 -1.47
C GLU A 121 2.22 28.58 -1.86
N LEU A 122 2.64 27.59 -2.68
CA LEU A 122 4.01 27.49 -3.15
C LEU A 122 4.40 28.70 -4.01
N ARG A 123 3.48 29.18 -4.85
CA ARG A 123 3.72 30.34 -5.68
C ARG A 123 3.89 31.63 -4.86
N GLU A 124 3.13 31.78 -3.77
CA GLU A 124 3.28 32.91 -2.86
C GLU A 124 4.63 32.90 -2.13
N LEU A 125 5.12 31.70 -1.77
CA LEU A 125 6.40 31.54 -1.08
C LEU A 125 7.63 31.75 -2.00
N THR A 126 7.45 31.61 -3.31
CA THR A 126 8.55 31.70 -4.30
C THR A 126 8.62 33.06 -4.99
N MET A 127 7.70 33.93 -4.76
CA MET A 127 7.72 35.32 -5.22
C MET A 127 8.30 36.26 -4.18
#